data_1d83ac08cf2daedf4e0d21f782998978
#
_entry.id   1d83ac08cf2daedf4e0d21f782998978
#
_cell.length_a   1.000
_cell.length_b   1.000
_cell.length_c   1.000
_cell.angle_alpha   90.00
_cell.angle_beta   90.00
_cell.angle_gamma   90.00
#
_symmetry.space_group_name_H-M   'P 1'
#
loop_
_entity.id
_entity.type
_entity.pdbx_description
1 polymer ?
#
loop_
_entity_poly.entity_id
_entity_poly.type
_entity_poly.pdbx_seq_one_letter_code
_entity_poly.pdbx_strand_id
1 'polypeptide(L)'
;MNVKNIVKVMNFHSLLRVDKSRKSAKKYAYLGDTVAEMIDNIVNNRNILLDFKMLKVDESKPELHIYLGSDMGFCANLNSNVNRELWAEDDAYKIIVGRKIRAKQDDDKVLMTMDREDFSKNMEKVFEAVEDAFINKKYSKICLVYNHYYSASEVEFTKKQLYPMPQHLRSDNSYNEDFTYEGEIEPLLSRLILLYMKYELIVAEEVSNAAVNITRQNTTKESLKKIDEREETRADRKSVV
;
A
#
# COMPACT_ATOMS: atom_id res chain seq x y z
N MET A 1 -35.11 -0.60 11.50
CA MET A 1 -34.20 0.29 10.75
C MET A 1 -34.27 -0.11 9.27
N ASN A 2 -34.54 0.83 8.36
CA ASN A 2 -34.69 0.51 6.93
C ASN A 2 -33.32 0.20 6.31
N VAL A 3 -33.17 -0.95 5.64
CA VAL A 3 -31.93 -1.39 4.96
C VAL A 3 -31.40 -0.31 4.01
N LYS A 4 -32.30 0.36 3.29
CA LYS A 4 -31.96 1.48 2.39
C LYS A 4 -31.20 2.61 3.10
N ASN A 5 -31.60 2.97 4.32
CA ASN A 5 -30.94 4.01 5.09
C ASN A 5 -29.52 3.57 5.54
N ILE A 6 -29.34 2.29 5.91
CA ILE A 6 -28.03 1.77 6.25
C ILE A 6 -27.09 1.87 5.05
N VAL A 7 -27.56 1.44 3.87
CA VAL A 7 -26.74 1.47 2.64
C VAL A 7 -26.41 2.92 2.23
N LYS A 8 -27.34 3.88 2.40
CA LYS A 8 -27.06 5.31 2.17
C LYS A 8 -25.96 5.85 3.08
N VAL A 9 -26.01 5.52 4.38
CA VAL A 9 -25.00 5.94 5.36
C VAL A 9 -23.64 5.31 5.00
N MET A 10 -23.60 4.03 4.64
CA MET A 10 -22.37 3.35 4.20
C MET A 10 -21.77 4.03 2.96
N ASN A 11 -22.59 4.36 1.97
CA ASN A 11 -22.16 5.04 0.74
C ASN A 11 -21.52 6.39 1.06
N PHE A 12 -22.18 7.21 1.88
CA PHE A 12 -21.68 8.54 2.28
C PHE A 12 -20.36 8.47 3.04
N HIS A 13 -20.26 7.59 4.04
CA HIS A 13 -19.00 7.42 4.79
C HIS A 13 -17.85 6.92 3.92
N SER A 14 -18.14 6.04 2.96
CA SER A 14 -17.11 5.56 2.03
C SER A 14 -16.55 6.73 1.19
N LEU A 15 -17.40 7.62 0.69
CA LEU A 15 -16.97 8.79 -0.08
C LEU A 15 -16.05 9.72 0.72
N LEU A 16 -16.42 10.05 1.96
CA LEU A 16 -15.60 10.90 2.84
C LEU A 16 -14.22 10.29 3.10
N ARG A 17 -14.16 8.98 3.27
CA ARG A 17 -12.89 8.27 3.48
C ARG A 17 -11.99 8.29 2.25
N VAL A 18 -12.56 8.14 1.04
CA VAL A 18 -11.80 8.27 -0.21
C VAL A 18 -11.07 9.61 -0.28
N ASP A 19 -11.79 10.73 -0.03
CA ASP A 19 -11.19 12.06 -0.12
C ASP A 19 -10.07 12.28 0.91
N LYS A 20 -10.28 11.80 2.14
CA LYS A 20 -9.26 11.88 3.19
C LYS A 20 -8.00 11.11 2.79
N SER A 21 -8.16 9.86 2.38
CA SER A 21 -7.03 9.01 2.00
C SER A 21 -6.29 9.52 0.77
N ARG A 22 -7.00 10.05 -0.24
CA ARG A 22 -6.37 10.66 -1.41
C ARG A 22 -5.49 11.87 -1.06
N LYS A 23 -5.98 12.75 -0.18
CA LYS A 23 -5.21 13.93 0.27
C LYS A 23 -3.95 13.51 1.02
N SER A 24 -4.07 12.53 1.91
CA SER A 24 -2.95 11.98 2.66
C SER A 24 -1.94 11.31 1.73
N ALA A 25 -2.40 10.42 0.83
CA ALA A 25 -1.56 9.76 -0.14
C ALA A 25 -0.75 10.74 -1.00
N LYS A 26 -1.40 11.78 -1.53
CA LYS A 26 -0.73 12.81 -2.34
C LYS A 26 0.38 13.54 -1.57
N LYS A 27 0.12 13.86 -0.30
CA LYS A 27 1.13 14.50 0.57
C LYS A 27 2.35 13.62 0.76
N TYR A 28 2.15 12.36 1.13
CA TYR A 28 3.25 11.45 1.41
C TYR A 28 3.96 10.96 0.14
N ALA A 29 3.26 10.85 -0.99
CA ALA A 29 3.88 10.57 -2.28
C ALA A 29 4.86 11.69 -2.66
N TYR A 30 4.47 12.96 -2.54
CA TYR A 30 5.37 14.10 -2.77
C TYR A 30 6.63 14.05 -1.89
N LEU A 31 6.48 13.72 -0.59
CA LEU A 31 7.61 13.56 0.32
C LEU A 31 8.50 12.36 -0.08
N GLY A 32 7.89 11.24 -0.47
CA GLY A 32 8.61 10.06 -0.95
C GLY A 32 9.41 10.35 -2.22
N ASP A 33 8.81 11.03 -3.20
CA ASP A 33 9.47 11.43 -4.45
C ASP A 33 10.66 12.37 -4.16
N THR A 34 10.49 13.32 -3.24
CA THR A 34 11.57 14.23 -2.83
C THR A 34 12.75 13.46 -2.21
N VAL A 35 12.46 12.50 -1.33
CA VAL A 35 13.51 11.68 -0.72
C VAL A 35 14.18 10.77 -1.76
N ALA A 36 13.42 10.20 -2.68
CA ALA A 36 13.95 9.39 -3.78
C ALA A 36 14.90 10.22 -4.66
N GLU A 37 14.55 11.47 -4.97
CA GLU A 37 15.40 12.38 -5.71
C GLU A 37 16.71 12.70 -4.95
N MET A 38 16.65 12.88 -3.63
CA MET A 38 17.85 13.06 -2.81
C MET A 38 18.77 11.81 -2.84
N ILE A 39 18.18 10.62 -2.75
CA ILE A 39 18.92 9.36 -2.84
C ILE A 39 19.59 9.23 -4.22
N ASP A 40 18.86 9.49 -5.30
CA ASP A 40 19.36 9.44 -6.67
C ASP A 40 20.52 10.42 -6.88
N ASN A 41 20.42 11.63 -6.34
CA ASN A 41 21.49 12.63 -6.41
C ASN A 41 22.75 12.15 -5.66
N ILE A 42 22.62 11.49 -4.52
CA ILE A 42 23.75 10.93 -3.76
C ILE A 42 24.40 9.75 -4.51
N VAL A 43 23.58 8.79 -4.93
CA VAL A 43 24.06 7.54 -5.55
C VAL A 43 24.74 7.79 -6.90
N ASN A 44 24.26 8.78 -7.65
CA ASN A 44 24.79 9.10 -8.98
C ASN A 44 25.80 10.26 -8.97
N ASN A 45 26.13 10.82 -7.83
CA ASN A 45 27.13 11.89 -7.72
C ASN A 45 28.56 11.35 -7.87
N ARG A 46 29.28 11.82 -8.90
CA ARG A 46 30.64 11.38 -9.19
C ARG A 46 31.70 11.81 -8.17
N ASN A 47 31.37 12.85 -7.38
CA ASN A 47 32.27 13.39 -6.35
C ASN A 47 32.13 12.65 -5.01
N ILE A 48 31.15 11.74 -4.88
CA ILE A 48 30.89 10.97 -3.66
C ILE A 48 31.45 9.56 -3.83
N LEU A 49 32.40 9.21 -2.93
CA LEU A 49 32.88 7.83 -2.85
C LEU A 49 31.95 7.02 -1.95
N LEU A 50 31.10 6.21 -2.58
CA LEU A 50 30.22 5.28 -1.88
C LEU A 50 30.81 3.87 -1.87
N ASP A 51 30.81 3.19 -0.71
CA ASP A 51 30.95 1.74 -0.70
C ASP A 51 29.61 1.10 -1.12
N PHE A 52 29.48 0.80 -2.41
CA PHE A 52 28.28 0.17 -2.96
C PHE A 52 27.95 -1.19 -2.34
N LYS A 53 28.79 -1.75 -1.46
CA LYS A 53 28.48 -2.97 -0.71
C LYS A 53 27.25 -2.81 0.17
N MET A 54 26.97 -1.60 0.65
CA MET A 54 25.77 -1.33 1.44
C MET A 54 24.49 -1.50 0.61
N LEU A 55 24.53 -1.19 -0.69
CA LEU A 55 23.40 -1.32 -1.61
C LEU A 55 23.30 -2.72 -2.25
N LYS A 56 24.33 -3.57 -2.08
CA LYS A 56 24.29 -4.93 -2.61
C LYS A 56 23.34 -5.82 -1.82
N VAL A 57 22.53 -6.53 -2.55
CA VAL A 57 21.56 -7.48 -2.02
C VAL A 57 22.06 -8.90 -2.27
N ASP A 58 21.79 -9.79 -1.34
CA ASP A 58 22.04 -11.22 -1.48
C ASP A 58 20.78 -11.88 -2.03
N GLU A 59 20.79 -12.19 -3.32
CA GLU A 59 19.66 -12.79 -4.03
C GLU A 59 19.31 -14.21 -3.55
N SER A 60 20.20 -14.87 -2.78
CA SER A 60 19.93 -16.17 -2.19
C SER A 60 18.99 -16.13 -0.99
N LYS A 61 18.76 -14.93 -0.42
CA LYS A 61 17.87 -14.72 0.72
C LYS A 61 16.41 -14.70 0.30
N PRO A 62 15.48 -15.08 1.21
CA PRO A 62 14.05 -14.99 0.94
C PRO A 62 13.60 -13.54 0.72
N GLU A 63 12.38 -13.36 0.24
CA GLU A 63 11.72 -12.07 0.12
C GLU A 63 10.82 -11.79 1.34
N LEU A 64 10.57 -10.51 1.64
CA LEU A 64 9.56 -10.06 2.61
C LEU A 64 8.44 -9.35 1.88
N HIS A 65 7.21 -9.84 2.01
CA HIS A 65 6.03 -9.23 1.42
C HIS A 65 5.09 -8.68 2.48
N ILE A 66 4.63 -7.45 2.30
CA ILE A 66 3.65 -6.79 3.15
C ILE A 66 2.34 -6.70 2.38
N TYR A 67 1.33 -7.44 2.83
CA TYR A 67 0.03 -7.55 2.19
C TYR A 67 -0.97 -6.59 2.86
N LEU A 68 -1.49 -5.64 2.09
CA LEU A 68 -2.48 -4.66 2.56
C LEU A 68 -3.86 -4.99 1.99
N GLY A 69 -4.66 -5.68 2.77
CA GLY A 69 -6.04 -5.99 2.46
C GLY A 69 -7.04 -5.13 3.23
N SER A 70 -8.25 -5.62 3.45
CA SER A 70 -9.35 -4.91 4.09
C SER A 70 -9.98 -5.72 5.21
N ASP A 71 -10.57 -5.03 6.19
CA ASP A 71 -11.44 -5.63 7.20
C ASP A 71 -12.90 -5.72 6.76
N MET A 72 -13.22 -5.03 5.66
CA MET A 72 -14.60 -4.75 5.25
C MET A 72 -15.08 -5.67 4.14
N GLY A 73 -16.41 -5.87 4.07
CA GLY A 73 -17.10 -6.45 2.93
C GLY A 73 -17.47 -5.40 1.88
N PHE A 74 -18.15 -5.83 0.84
CA PHE A 74 -18.58 -5.01 -0.32
C PHE A 74 -17.40 -4.37 -1.09
N CYS A 75 -16.25 -5.05 -1.09
CA CYS A 75 -15.03 -4.61 -1.77
C CYS A 75 -14.79 -5.36 -3.09
N ALA A 76 -15.85 -5.90 -3.71
CA ALA A 76 -15.75 -6.74 -4.90
C ALA A 76 -14.64 -7.82 -4.74
N ASN A 77 -13.71 -7.89 -5.70
CA ASN A 77 -12.62 -8.87 -5.73
C ASN A 77 -11.30 -8.38 -5.10
N LEU A 78 -11.26 -7.19 -4.48
CA LEU A 78 -10.00 -6.61 -3.98
C LEU A 78 -9.27 -7.51 -2.99
N ASN A 79 -9.98 -8.06 -2.00
CA ASN A 79 -9.37 -8.99 -1.05
C ASN A 79 -8.99 -10.34 -1.70
N SER A 80 -9.76 -10.79 -2.68
CA SER A 80 -9.47 -12.04 -3.40
C SER A 80 -8.19 -11.94 -4.22
N ASN A 81 -7.91 -10.78 -4.82
CA ASN A 81 -6.68 -10.54 -5.56
C ASN A 81 -5.46 -10.61 -4.65
N VAL A 82 -5.54 -9.96 -3.47
CA VAL A 82 -4.45 -10.00 -2.47
C VAL A 82 -4.26 -11.41 -1.91
N ASN A 83 -5.35 -12.12 -1.59
CA ASN A 83 -5.27 -13.50 -1.11
C ASN A 83 -4.67 -14.45 -2.16
N ARG A 84 -4.99 -14.27 -3.44
CA ARG A 84 -4.43 -15.09 -4.52
C ARG A 84 -2.91 -14.95 -4.59
N GLU A 85 -2.39 -13.74 -4.51
CA GLU A 85 -0.94 -13.49 -4.47
C GLU A 85 -0.31 -14.05 -3.20
N LEU A 86 -0.93 -13.83 -2.04
CA LEU A 86 -0.48 -14.38 -0.77
C LEU A 86 -0.32 -15.90 -0.80
N TRP A 87 -1.23 -16.60 -1.48
CA TRP A 87 -1.22 -18.06 -1.58
C TRP A 87 -0.32 -18.59 -2.68
N ALA A 88 0.05 -17.77 -3.64
CA ALA A 88 0.99 -18.13 -4.70
C ALA A 88 2.46 -18.05 -4.23
N GLU A 89 2.73 -17.22 -3.23
CA GLU A 89 4.10 -16.94 -2.74
C GLU A 89 4.42 -17.75 -1.48
N ASP A 90 4.77 -19.02 -1.65
CA ASP A 90 5.06 -19.92 -0.53
C ASP A 90 6.43 -19.65 0.11
N ASP A 91 7.39 -19.08 -0.62
CA ASP A 91 8.76 -18.88 -0.14
C ASP A 91 9.02 -17.55 0.54
N ALA A 92 8.16 -16.56 0.36
CA ALA A 92 8.31 -15.25 0.96
C ALA A 92 7.85 -15.22 2.43
N TYR A 93 8.56 -14.46 3.27
CA TYR A 93 8.07 -14.05 4.58
C TYR A 93 6.96 -13.00 4.44
N LYS A 94 6.00 -13.00 5.35
CA LYS A 94 4.73 -12.29 5.18
C LYS A 94 4.37 -11.46 6.39
N ILE A 95 4.00 -10.19 6.14
CA ILE A 95 3.27 -9.33 7.09
C ILE A 95 1.89 -9.11 6.49
N ILE A 96 0.83 -9.38 7.24
CA ILE A 96 -0.55 -9.39 6.74
C ILE A 96 -1.36 -8.34 7.49
N VAL A 97 -1.95 -7.41 6.73
CA VAL A 97 -2.84 -6.37 7.24
C VAL A 97 -4.24 -6.54 6.65
N GLY A 98 -5.24 -6.66 7.51
CA GLY A 98 -6.64 -6.79 7.14
C GLY A 98 -7.25 -8.16 7.45
N ARG A 99 -8.38 -8.16 8.16
CA ARG A 99 -9.09 -9.38 8.61
C ARG A 99 -9.63 -10.25 7.47
N LYS A 100 -9.74 -9.71 6.25
CA LYS A 100 -10.21 -10.46 5.07
C LYS A 100 -9.07 -11.12 4.30
N ILE A 101 -7.84 -10.88 4.70
CA ILE A 101 -6.65 -11.54 4.16
C ILE A 101 -6.24 -12.65 5.11
N ARG A 102 -6.06 -13.85 4.57
CA ARG A 102 -5.79 -15.04 5.39
C ARG A 102 -4.68 -15.87 4.75
N ALA A 103 -3.62 -16.08 5.50
CA ALA A 103 -2.59 -17.05 5.15
C ALA A 103 -3.16 -18.48 5.11
N LYS A 104 -2.39 -19.39 4.52
CA LYS A 104 -2.62 -20.83 4.64
C LYS A 104 -2.51 -21.23 6.13
N GLN A 105 -3.21 -22.30 6.50
CA GLN A 105 -3.08 -22.85 7.83
C GLN A 105 -1.63 -23.31 8.04
N ASP A 106 -1.08 -23.02 9.22
CA ASP A 106 0.29 -23.41 9.60
C ASP A 106 1.41 -22.83 8.71
N ASP A 107 1.21 -21.66 8.11
CA ASP A 107 2.25 -20.93 7.39
C ASP A 107 3.24 -20.31 8.37
N ASP A 108 4.40 -20.96 8.55
CA ASP A 108 5.47 -20.56 9.47
C ASP A 108 6.24 -19.30 9.03
N LYS A 109 6.00 -18.82 7.81
CA LYS A 109 6.60 -17.59 7.27
C LYS A 109 5.77 -16.34 7.53
N VAL A 110 4.64 -16.45 8.23
CA VAL A 110 3.85 -15.29 8.67
C VAL A 110 4.48 -14.69 9.91
N LEU A 111 5.12 -13.53 9.75
CA LEU A 111 5.78 -12.81 10.85
C LEU A 111 4.79 -12.06 11.73
N MET A 112 3.76 -11.48 11.09
CA MET A 112 2.81 -10.60 11.77
C MET A 112 1.47 -10.59 11.03
N THR A 113 0.39 -10.57 11.81
CA THR A 113 -0.97 -10.36 11.30
C THR A 113 -1.66 -9.31 12.16
N MET A 114 -2.30 -8.33 11.54
CA MET A 114 -3.05 -7.29 12.23
C MET A 114 -4.26 -6.84 11.40
N ASP A 115 -5.26 -6.29 12.05
CA ASP A 115 -6.34 -5.64 11.32
C ASP A 115 -5.96 -4.22 10.89
N ARG A 116 -6.82 -3.58 10.10
CA ARG A 116 -6.55 -2.22 9.56
C ARG A 116 -6.55 -1.15 10.65
N GLU A 117 -7.35 -1.32 11.67
CA GLU A 117 -7.39 -0.38 12.79
C GLU A 117 -6.11 -0.44 13.61
N ASP A 118 -5.65 -1.66 13.91
CA ASP A 118 -4.39 -1.88 14.61
C ASP A 118 -3.20 -1.39 13.79
N PHE A 119 -3.20 -1.64 12.48
CA PHE A 119 -2.15 -1.14 11.60
C PHE A 119 -2.11 0.39 11.58
N SER A 120 -3.25 1.06 11.46
CA SER A 120 -3.32 2.52 11.48
C SER A 120 -2.80 3.15 12.77
N LYS A 121 -3.00 2.46 13.91
CA LYS A 121 -2.52 2.93 15.22
C LYS A 121 -1.06 2.54 15.52
N ASN A 122 -0.59 1.44 14.98
CA ASN A 122 0.66 0.79 15.31
C ASN A 122 1.54 0.53 14.06
N MET A 123 1.45 1.37 13.05
CA MET A 123 2.25 1.26 11.81
C MET A 123 3.76 1.19 12.11
N GLU A 124 4.20 1.83 13.20
CA GLU A 124 5.59 1.80 13.62
C GLU A 124 6.10 0.37 13.86
N LYS A 125 5.27 -0.57 14.33
CA LYS A 125 5.67 -1.97 14.51
C LYS A 125 6.03 -2.66 13.19
N VAL A 126 5.26 -2.36 12.14
CA VAL A 126 5.56 -2.88 10.80
C VAL A 126 6.81 -2.20 10.26
N PHE A 127 6.94 -0.90 10.49
CA PHE A 127 8.12 -0.17 10.08
C PHE A 127 9.39 -0.64 10.80
N GLU A 128 9.35 -0.91 12.10
CA GLU A 128 10.44 -1.51 12.87
C GLU A 128 10.88 -2.85 12.28
N ALA A 129 9.93 -3.69 11.84
CA ALA A 129 10.25 -4.95 11.16
C ALA A 129 10.92 -4.72 9.79
N VAL A 130 10.50 -3.69 9.04
CA VAL A 130 11.12 -3.30 7.77
C VAL A 130 12.52 -2.73 8.00
N GLU A 131 12.69 -1.87 9.01
CA GLU A 131 13.99 -1.29 9.39
C GLU A 131 14.98 -2.38 9.80
N ASP A 132 14.57 -3.29 10.68
CA ASP A 132 15.37 -4.44 11.08
C ASP A 132 15.74 -5.35 9.90
N ALA A 133 14.78 -5.58 8.99
CA ALA A 133 15.00 -6.32 7.76
C ALA A 133 16.06 -5.67 6.85
N PHE A 134 16.03 -4.34 6.72
CA PHE A 134 16.95 -3.57 5.91
C PHE A 134 18.34 -3.50 6.55
N ILE A 135 18.44 -3.09 7.82
CA ILE A 135 19.72 -2.91 8.53
C ILE A 135 20.48 -4.24 8.61
N ASN A 136 19.81 -5.32 8.94
CA ASN A 136 20.41 -6.65 9.08
C ASN A 136 20.45 -7.45 7.76
N LYS A 137 20.04 -6.83 6.65
CA LYS A 137 20.03 -7.46 5.31
C LYS A 137 19.39 -8.87 5.33
N LYS A 138 18.23 -9.00 6.01
CA LYS A 138 17.58 -10.30 6.22
C LYS A 138 16.97 -10.88 4.95
N TYR A 139 16.55 -10.01 4.01
CA TYR A 139 15.80 -10.38 2.82
C TYR A 139 16.46 -9.84 1.56
N SER A 140 16.25 -10.54 0.45
CA SER A 140 16.69 -10.11 -0.88
C SER A 140 15.82 -8.99 -1.42
N LYS A 141 14.51 -9.00 -1.11
CA LYS A 141 13.57 -7.97 -1.51
C LYS A 141 12.55 -7.69 -0.41
N ILE A 142 12.06 -6.46 -0.39
CA ILE A 142 10.90 -6.05 0.41
C ILE A 142 9.86 -5.50 -0.55
N CYS A 143 8.66 -6.09 -0.57
CA CYS A 143 7.59 -5.75 -1.49
C CYS A 143 6.30 -5.39 -0.76
N LEU A 144 5.55 -4.42 -1.31
CA LEU A 144 4.18 -4.10 -0.92
C LEU A 144 3.20 -4.74 -1.90
N VAL A 145 2.16 -5.39 -1.38
CA VAL A 145 1.09 -6.01 -2.17
C VAL A 145 -0.24 -5.41 -1.75
N TYR A 146 -0.87 -4.68 -2.65
CA TYR A 146 -2.08 -3.91 -2.33
C TYR A 146 -2.92 -3.61 -3.58
N ASN A 147 -4.08 -2.98 -3.40
CA ASN A 147 -4.85 -2.45 -4.51
C ASN A 147 -4.65 -0.93 -4.57
N HIS A 148 -4.15 -0.44 -5.69
CA HIS A 148 -3.87 0.97 -5.93
C HIS A 148 -5.10 1.68 -6.48
N TYR A 149 -5.46 2.79 -5.86
CA TYR A 149 -6.51 3.68 -6.34
C TYR A 149 -5.93 4.73 -7.30
N TYR A 150 -6.40 4.75 -8.53
CA TYR A 150 -6.10 5.81 -9.51
C TYR A 150 -7.26 6.78 -9.66
N SER A 151 -8.48 6.26 -9.82
CA SER A 151 -9.70 7.05 -10.01
C SER A 151 -10.95 6.34 -9.46
N ALA A 152 -12.10 6.98 -9.57
CA ALA A 152 -13.36 6.38 -9.15
C ALA A 152 -13.76 5.13 -9.95
N SER A 153 -13.23 4.98 -11.15
CA SER A 153 -13.45 3.85 -12.07
C SER A 153 -12.26 2.90 -12.20
N GLU A 154 -11.10 3.27 -11.62
CA GLU A 154 -9.85 2.57 -11.85
C GLU A 154 -9.14 2.25 -10.53
N VAL A 155 -9.11 0.97 -10.22
CA VAL A 155 -8.40 0.38 -9.09
C VAL A 155 -7.63 -0.83 -9.63
N GLU A 156 -6.32 -0.86 -9.40
CA GLU A 156 -5.44 -1.92 -9.90
C GLU A 156 -4.78 -2.68 -8.76
N PHE A 157 -4.65 -3.98 -8.95
CA PHE A 157 -3.81 -4.81 -8.09
C PHE A 157 -2.33 -4.48 -8.36
N THR A 158 -1.56 -4.22 -7.30
CA THR A 158 -0.19 -3.74 -7.39
C THR A 158 0.73 -4.54 -6.47
N LYS A 159 1.87 -4.98 -7.01
CA LYS A 159 3.02 -5.48 -6.26
C LYS A 159 4.18 -4.52 -6.50
N LYS A 160 4.53 -3.73 -5.48
CA LYS A 160 5.58 -2.69 -5.57
C LYS A 160 6.78 -3.10 -4.76
N GLN A 161 7.95 -3.15 -5.40
CA GLN A 161 9.21 -3.37 -4.71
C GLN A 161 9.63 -2.09 -3.98
N LEU A 162 9.88 -2.20 -2.66
CA LEU A 162 10.43 -1.12 -1.82
C LEU A 162 11.94 -1.17 -1.79
N TYR A 163 12.49 -2.38 -1.66
CA TYR A 163 13.92 -2.61 -1.57
C TYR A 163 14.31 -3.89 -2.34
N PRO A 164 15.43 -3.92 -3.07
CA PRO A 164 16.24 -2.74 -3.41
C PRO A 164 15.41 -1.69 -4.15
N MET A 165 15.75 -0.41 -3.94
CA MET A 165 15.05 0.68 -4.62
C MET A 165 15.22 0.53 -6.14
N PRO A 166 14.14 0.78 -6.92
CA PRO A 166 14.26 0.88 -8.37
C PRO A 166 15.30 1.95 -8.70
N GLN A 167 16.36 1.58 -9.39
CA GLN A 167 17.34 2.55 -9.85
C GLN A 167 16.72 3.35 -10.98
N HIS A 168 16.46 4.62 -10.75
CA HIS A 168 16.14 5.56 -11.81
C HIS A 168 17.45 5.96 -12.49
N LEU A 169 17.84 5.21 -13.52
CA LEU A 169 18.89 5.64 -14.43
C LEU A 169 18.36 6.84 -15.20
N ARG A 170 18.60 8.04 -14.71
CA ARG A 170 18.31 9.26 -15.45
C ARG A 170 19.24 9.29 -16.67
N SER A 171 18.63 9.28 -17.84
CA SER A 171 19.33 9.30 -19.14
C SER A 171 19.95 10.66 -19.48
N ASP A 172 19.65 11.70 -18.72
CA ASP A 172 19.94 13.10 -19.08
C ASP A 172 21.13 13.73 -18.35
N ASN A 173 21.91 13.00 -17.56
CA ASN A 173 23.08 13.50 -16.82
C ASN A 173 22.82 14.75 -15.95
N SER A 174 21.57 15.07 -15.64
CA SER A 174 21.18 16.24 -14.85
C SER A 174 21.19 15.92 -13.35
N TYR A 175 22.36 15.55 -12.83
CA TYR A 175 22.54 15.43 -11.37
C TYR A 175 22.93 16.78 -10.81
N ASN A 176 22.34 17.14 -9.66
CA ASN A 176 22.81 18.28 -8.92
C ASN A 176 24.11 17.90 -8.19
N GLU A 177 25.25 18.23 -8.79
CA GLU A 177 26.58 17.98 -8.21
C GLU A 177 26.99 19.04 -7.18
N ASP A 178 26.22 20.12 -7.05
CA ASP A 178 26.54 21.31 -6.23
C ASP A 178 26.00 21.22 -4.80
N PHE A 179 25.58 20.04 -4.33
CA PHE A 179 25.16 19.92 -2.94
C PHE A 179 26.31 19.51 -2.02
N THR A 180 26.30 20.06 -0.81
CA THR A 180 27.21 19.67 0.26
C THR A 180 26.47 18.89 1.33
N TYR A 181 27.14 17.92 1.94
CA TYR A 181 26.63 17.16 3.07
C TYR A 181 27.58 17.23 4.24
N GLU A 182 27.06 17.17 5.45
CA GLU A 182 27.84 17.11 6.68
C GLU A 182 27.77 15.70 7.28
N GLY A 183 28.91 15.16 7.67
CA GLY A 183 29.03 13.85 8.30
C GLY A 183 29.32 12.70 7.33
N GLU A 184 29.01 11.48 7.75
CA GLU A 184 29.28 10.27 6.98
C GLU A 184 28.12 9.99 6.00
N ILE A 185 28.44 9.75 4.73
CA ILE A 185 27.46 9.62 3.66
C ILE A 185 26.63 8.32 3.76
N GLU A 186 27.25 7.21 4.21
CA GLU A 186 26.57 5.92 4.28
C GLU A 186 25.44 5.87 5.33
N PRO A 187 25.65 6.37 6.58
CA PRO A 187 24.56 6.52 7.54
C PRO A 187 23.46 7.46 7.05
N LEU A 188 23.81 8.55 6.36
CA LEU A 188 22.84 9.46 5.77
C LEU A 188 21.99 8.75 4.71
N LEU A 189 22.63 8.05 3.77
CA LEU A 189 21.95 7.31 2.71
C LEU A 189 21.04 6.21 3.29
N SER A 190 21.50 5.48 4.32
CA SER A 190 20.67 4.47 5.02
C SER A 190 19.41 5.09 5.61
N ARG A 191 19.53 6.25 6.25
CA ARG A 191 18.36 6.96 6.83
C ARG A 191 17.40 7.46 5.76
N LEU A 192 17.91 7.95 4.63
CA LEU A 192 17.06 8.38 3.50
C LEU A 192 16.32 7.20 2.88
N ILE A 193 16.96 6.05 2.70
CA ILE A 193 16.31 4.82 2.19
C ILE A 193 15.19 4.37 3.14
N LEU A 194 15.45 4.36 4.46
CA LEU A 194 14.44 4.02 5.47
C LEU A 194 13.26 5.02 5.44
N LEU A 195 13.55 6.31 5.29
CA LEU A 195 12.52 7.34 5.20
C LEU A 195 11.67 7.19 3.94
N TYR A 196 12.30 6.88 2.80
CA TYR A 196 11.62 6.54 1.56
C TYR A 196 10.67 5.36 1.76
N MET A 197 11.17 4.24 2.30
CA MET A 197 10.35 3.05 2.56
C MET A 197 9.18 3.35 3.50
N LYS A 198 9.37 4.21 4.50
CA LYS A 198 8.30 4.66 5.41
C LYS A 198 7.22 5.43 4.67
N TYR A 199 7.59 6.39 3.82
CA TYR A 199 6.61 7.14 3.03
C TYR A 199 5.86 6.26 2.04
N GLU A 200 6.54 5.34 1.39
CA GLU A 200 5.92 4.38 0.47
C GLU A 200 4.92 3.45 1.17
N LEU A 201 5.23 3.00 2.38
CA LEU A 201 4.30 2.21 3.20
C LEU A 201 3.04 3.03 3.54
N ILE A 202 3.19 4.31 3.91
CA ILE A 202 2.06 5.20 4.19
C ILE A 202 1.23 5.44 2.91
N VAL A 203 1.89 5.68 1.79
CA VAL A 203 1.20 5.87 0.50
C VAL A 203 0.40 4.63 0.12
N ALA A 204 1.02 3.44 0.19
CA ALA A 204 0.35 2.18 -0.11
C ALA A 204 -0.87 1.94 0.78
N GLU A 205 -0.76 2.24 2.09
CA GLU A 205 -1.89 2.20 3.04
C GLU A 205 -3.02 3.12 2.60
N GLU A 206 -2.71 4.36 2.30
CA GLU A 206 -3.73 5.37 1.97
C GLU A 206 -4.38 5.11 0.61
N VAL A 207 -3.62 4.75 -0.43
CA VAL A 207 -4.21 4.42 -1.73
C VAL A 207 -5.01 3.12 -1.68
N SER A 208 -4.59 2.15 -0.87
CA SER A 208 -5.35 0.92 -0.62
C SER A 208 -6.66 1.22 0.13
N ASN A 209 -6.64 2.13 1.11
CA ASN A 209 -7.84 2.61 1.79
C ASN A 209 -8.81 3.31 0.83
N ALA A 210 -8.29 4.16 -0.05
CA ALA A 210 -9.09 4.80 -1.09
C ALA A 210 -9.72 3.78 -2.03
N ALA A 211 -8.94 2.77 -2.47
CA ALA A 211 -9.41 1.67 -3.33
C ALA A 211 -10.56 0.88 -2.70
N VAL A 212 -10.42 0.49 -1.44
CA VAL A 212 -11.47 -0.22 -0.68
C VAL A 212 -12.73 0.64 -0.58
N ASN A 213 -12.61 1.91 -0.22
CA ASN A 213 -13.76 2.77 0.02
C ASN A 213 -14.48 3.18 -1.29
N ILE A 214 -13.76 3.40 -2.41
CA ILE A 214 -14.39 3.68 -3.70
C ILE A 214 -15.14 2.46 -4.22
N THR A 215 -14.57 1.27 -4.09
CA THR A 215 -15.22 0.03 -4.50
C THR A 215 -16.48 -0.22 -3.67
N ARG A 216 -16.44 0.02 -2.35
CA ARG A 216 -17.62 -0.05 -1.47
C ARG A 216 -18.67 0.98 -1.86
N GLN A 217 -18.29 2.21 -2.19
CA GLN A 217 -19.19 3.24 -2.65
C GLN A 217 -19.91 2.82 -3.93
N ASN A 218 -19.18 2.30 -4.91
CA ASN A 218 -19.75 1.83 -6.17
C ASN A 218 -20.73 0.66 -5.93
N THR A 219 -20.35 -0.35 -5.16
CA THR A 219 -21.19 -1.50 -4.83
C THR A 219 -22.46 -1.10 -4.07
N THR A 220 -22.35 -0.16 -3.11
CA THR A 220 -23.52 0.32 -2.36
C THR A 220 -24.41 1.19 -3.20
N LYS A 221 -23.88 1.98 -4.15
CA LYS A 221 -24.66 2.76 -5.11
C LYS A 221 -25.49 1.85 -6.03
N GLU A 222 -24.88 0.79 -6.55
CA GLU A 222 -25.60 -0.22 -7.34
C GLU A 222 -26.69 -0.93 -6.52
N SER A 223 -26.40 -1.23 -5.26
CA SER A 223 -27.38 -1.84 -4.34
C SER A 223 -28.56 -0.91 -4.07
N LEU A 224 -28.33 0.40 -3.89
CA LEU A 224 -29.39 1.39 -3.74
C LEU A 224 -30.29 1.44 -4.99
N LYS A 225 -29.70 1.48 -6.19
CA LYS A 225 -30.44 1.47 -7.45
C LYS A 225 -31.38 0.25 -7.54
N LYS A 226 -30.86 -0.93 -7.22
CA LYS A 226 -31.67 -2.17 -7.21
C LYS A 226 -32.79 -2.16 -6.16
N ILE A 227 -32.59 -1.50 -5.02
CA ILE A 227 -33.61 -1.33 -3.99
C ILE A 227 -34.73 -0.41 -4.51
N ASP A 228 -34.36 0.72 -5.11
CA ASP A 228 -35.32 1.68 -5.67
C ASP A 228 -36.16 1.04 -6.76
N GLU A 229 -35.57 0.35 -7.72
CA GLU A 229 -36.29 -0.39 -8.79
C GLU A 229 -37.26 -1.42 -8.24
N ARG A 230 -36.92 -2.11 -7.15
CA ARG A 230 -37.81 -3.07 -6.50
C ARG A 230 -38.97 -2.40 -5.74
N GLU A 231 -38.74 -1.26 -5.14
CA GLU A 231 -39.77 -0.47 -4.45
C GLU A 231 -40.78 0.06 -5.47
N GLU A 232 -40.34 0.57 -6.62
CA GLU A 232 -41.21 1.02 -7.74
C GLU A 232 -42.04 -0.13 -8.28
N THR A 233 -41.44 -1.27 -8.61
CA THR A 233 -42.19 -2.45 -9.10
C THR A 233 -43.23 -2.94 -8.11
N ARG A 234 -42.99 -2.80 -6.81
CA ARG A 234 -43.97 -3.16 -5.77
C ARG A 234 -45.10 -2.15 -5.66
N ALA A 235 -44.83 -0.87 -5.86
CA ALA A 235 -45.84 0.17 -5.87
C ALA A 235 -46.79 0.00 -7.06
N ASP A 236 -46.23 -0.24 -8.25
CA ASP A 236 -47.03 -0.47 -9.48
C ASP A 236 -47.95 -1.69 -9.36
N ARG A 237 -47.47 -2.78 -8.77
CA ARG A 237 -48.33 -3.98 -8.54
C ARG A 237 -49.45 -3.74 -7.54
N LYS A 238 -49.29 -2.80 -6.60
CA LYS A 238 -50.34 -2.45 -5.64
C LYS A 238 -51.36 -1.48 -6.22
N SER A 239 -51.03 -0.73 -7.26
CA SER A 239 -51.94 0.21 -7.93
C SER A 239 -52.82 -0.46 -8.98
N VAL A 240 -52.52 -1.70 -9.35
CA VAL A 240 -53.28 -2.50 -10.37
C VAL A 240 -54.29 -3.47 -9.72
N VAL A 241 -54.35 -3.54 -8.39
CA VAL A 241 -55.34 -4.31 -7.61
C VAL A 241 -56.31 -3.37 -6.91
#